data_91930329d2b44ea91e37a973708b4bdb
#
_entry.id   91930329d2b44ea91e37a973708b4bdb
#
_cell.length_a   1.000
_cell.length_b   1.000
_cell.length_c   1.000
_cell.angle_alpha   90.00
_cell.angle_beta   90.00
_cell.angle_gamma   90.00
#
_symmetry.space_group_name_H-M   'P 1'
#
loop_
_entity.id
_entity.type
_entity.pdbx_description
1 polymer ?
#
loop_
_entity_poly.entity_id
_entity_poly.type
_entity_poly.pdbx_seq_one_letter_code
_entity_poly.pdbx_strand_id
1 'polypeptide(L)'
;MRVLIIGSGGREHALGWKVAQNPAVETVFIAPGNAGTALEAKLQNVDIAVEDVAGLVAFAQNNAIELTIVGPEAPLVIGVVDAFRAAGLPIFGPTQAAAQLEGSKAFTKDFLARHNIPTAAYANFTEIEPALAYVRKQGAPIVVKADGLAAGKGVIVAMTLEEAEDAIKDMLAGNAFGDAGSRVVVEEFLDGEEASFIVMVDGENVLPMATSQDHKRVGDQDTGPNTGGMGAYSPAPVVTQAIHDRVMQEVIYPTVRGMAAEGNPYTGFLYAGLMIDSTGAPKVIEYNCRFGDPETQPIMMRMQSDLVELCLAAIDGKLDQVESKWDPRASIGIVLAAGGYPGDYAKGDIISGLPTTEVEGQKVFHAGTTDKDGHVVTNGGRVLCATALGNTVSEAQQRAYELAKQISWHGMFHRNDIGYRAIAREQENQ
;
A
#
# COMPACT_ATOMS: atom_id res chain seq x y z
N MET A 1 -18.22 2.32 -20.56
CA MET A 1 -17.83 1.35 -19.52
C MET A 1 -18.05 1.96 -18.14
N ARG A 2 -18.54 1.16 -17.19
CA ARG A 2 -18.75 1.52 -15.80
C ARG A 2 -17.83 0.70 -14.92
N VAL A 3 -17.08 1.38 -14.07
CA VAL A 3 -16.06 0.78 -13.20
C VAL A 3 -16.40 1.04 -11.75
N LEU A 4 -16.18 0.07 -10.88
CA LEU A 4 -16.29 0.21 -9.43
C LEU A 4 -14.89 0.10 -8.80
N ILE A 5 -14.55 1.02 -7.90
CA ILE A 5 -13.38 0.94 -7.05
C ILE A 5 -13.84 0.87 -5.61
N ILE A 6 -13.40 -0.15 -4.89
CA ILE A 6 -13.73 -0.35 -3.48
C ILE A 6 -12.67 0.34 -2.62
N GLY A 7 -13.10 1.23 -1.74
CA GLY A 7 -12.23 1.94 -0.81
C GLY A 7 -12.55 3.43 -0.69
N SER A 8 -11.81 4.12 0.16
CA SER A 8 -12.04 5.52 0.50
C SER A 8 -10.77 6.35 0.72
N GLY A 9 -9.61 5.77 0.49
CA GLY A 9 -8.32 6.39 0.76
C GLY A 9 -7.69 7.13 -0.42
N GLY A 10 -6.49 7.62 -0.22
CA GLY A 10 -5.71 8.31 -1.25
C GLY A 10 -5.35 7.38 -2.42
N ARG A 11 -5.10 6.12 -2.13
CA ARG A 11 -4.89 5.07 -3.14
C ARG A 11 -6.11 4.95 -4.06
N GLU A 12 -7.31 4.87 -3.51
CA GLU A 12 -8.53 4.74 -4.29
C GLU A 12 -8.83 6.02 -5.09
N HIS A 13 -8.53 7.19 -4.53
CA HIS A 13 -8.63 8.45 -5.27
C HIS A 13 -7.69 8.44 -6.50
N ALA A 14 -6.44 8.04 -6.31
CA ALA A 14 -5.47 7.96 -7.40
C ALA A 14 -5.84 6.90 -8.46
N LEU A 15 -6.31 5.72 -8.03
CA LEU A 15 -6.79 4.70 -8.95
C LEU A 15 -8.00 5.19 -9.76
N GLY A 16 -8.97 5.82 -9.12
CA GLY A 16 -10.16 6.38 -9.77
C GLY A 16 -9.82 7.48 -10.77
N TRP A 17 -8.93 8.39 -10.39
CA TRP A 17 -8.41 9.43 -11.26
C TRP A 17 -7.73 8.86 -12.51
N LYS A 18 -6.93 7.80 -12.35
CA LYS A 18 -6.26 7.13 -13.48
C LYS A 18 -7.26 6.39 -14.36
N VAL A 19 -8.16 5.63 -13.80
CA VAL A 19 -9.22 4.90 -14.54
C VAL A 19 -10.10 5.86 -15.35
N ALA A 20 -10.43 7.02 -14.81
CA ALA A 20 -11.25 8.04 -15.47
C ALA A 20 -10.61 8.63 -16.74
N GLN A 21 -9.29 8.48 -16.91
CA GLN A 21 -8.58 8.95 -18.10
C GLN A 21 -8.85 8.09 -19.34
N ASN A 22 -9.39 6.88 -19.17
CA ASN A 22 -9.79 6.04 -20.29
C ASN A 22 -11.05 6.65 -20.95
N PRO A 23 -11.02 6.97 -22.26
CA PRO A 23 -12.17 7.59 -22.95
C PRO A 23 -13.43 6.70 -22.97
N ALA A 24 -13.28 5.38 -22.90
CA ALA A 24 -14.40 4.44 -22.88
C ALA A 24 -15.08 4.35 -21.50
N VAL A 25 -14.46 4.87 -20.45
CA VAL A 25 -15.03 4.91 -19.11
C VAL A 25 -16.01 6.08 -19.00
N GLU A 26 -17.28 5.75 -18.77
CA GLU A 26 -18.36 6.70 -18.56
C GLU A 26 -18.39 7.19 -17.10
N THR A 27 -18.40 6.26 -16.18
CA THR A 27 -18.49 6.53 -14.74
C THR A 27 -17.60 5.58 -13.96
N VAL A 28 -16.90 6.12 -12.97
CA VAL A 28 -16.17 5.38 -11.94
C VAL A 28 -16.89 5.56 -10.62
N PHE A 29 -17.46 4.49 -10.09
CA PHE A 29 -18.07 4.49 -8.76
C PHE A 29 -17.00 4.16 -7.72
N ILE A 30 -16.96 4.92 -6.64
CA ILE A 30 -16.03 4.72 -5.53
C ILE A 30 -16.84 4.40 -4.27
N ALA A 31 -16.62 3.24 -3.68
CA ALA A 31 -17.38 2.77 -2.54
C ALA A 31 -16.50 2.58 -1.30
N PRO A 32 -16.61 3.43 -0.25
CA PRO A 32 -17.51 4.57 -0.14
C PRO A 32 -16.97 5.90 -0.71
N GLY A 33 -15.67 6.01 -1.02
CA GLY A 33 -15.05 7.24 -1.49
C GLY A 33 -14.80 8.26 -0.38
N ASN A 34 -14.41 9.46 -0.78
CA ASN A 34 -14.12 10.58 0.10
C ASN A 34 -14.50 11.92 -0.57
N ALA A 35 -14.19 13.05 0.08
CA ALA A 35 -14.53 14.35 -0.48
C ALA A 35 -13.82 14.66 -1.79
N GLY A 36 -12.60 14.15 -1.99
CA GLY A 36 -11.83 14.34 -3.23
C GLY A 36 -12.39 13.53 -4.39
N THR A 37 -12.75 12.29 -4.15
CA THR A 37 -13.36 11.45 -5.19
C THR A 37 -14.72 11.99 -5.63
N ALA A 38 -15.48 12.61 -4.74
CA ALA A 38 -16.74 13.26 -5.06
C ALA A 38 -16.57 14.47 -6.01
N LEU A 39 -15.40 15.09 -6.02
CA LEU A 39 -15.10 16.29 -6.83
C LEU A 39 -14.43 15.97 -8.17
N GLU A 40 -13.99 14.73 -8.39
CA GLU A 40 -13.33 14.34 -9.63
C GLU A 40 -14.34 14.12 -10.77
N ALA A 41 -13.93 14.53 -11.98
CA ALA A 41 -14.71 14.24 -13.18
C ALA A 41 -14.87 12.74 -13.39
N LYS A 42 -16.06 12.30 -13.76
CA LYS A 42 -16.49 10.90 -13.97
C LYS A 42 -16.56 10.05 -12.68
N LEU A 43 -16.09 10.51 -11.53
CA LEU A 43 -16.15 9.78 -10.28
C LEU A 43 -17.45 10.08 -9.53
N GLN A 44 -18.03 9.05 -8.95
CA GLN A 44 -19.24 9.14 -8.14
C GLN A 44 -19.10 8.25 -6.90
N ASN A 45 -19.23 8.83 -5.72
CA ASN A 45 -19.23 8.07 -4.48
C ASN A 45 -20.52 7.28 -4.32
N VAL A 46 -20.41 6.09 -3.73
CA VAL A 46 -21.50 5.22 -3.38
C VAL A 46 -21.36 4.83 -1.91
N ASP A 47 -22.40 5.10 -1.12
CA ASP A 47 -22.37 4.83 0.33
C ASP A 47 -22.54 3.32 0.62
N ILE A 48 -21.51 2.56 0.32
CA ILE A 48 -21.39 1.12 0.65
C ILE A 48 -20.05 0.91 1.35
N ALA A 49 -20.08 0.33 2.53
CA ALA A 49 -18.88 0.00 3.29
C ALA A 49 -18.03 -1.04 2.56
N VAL A 50 -16.70 -0.96 2.70
CA VAL A 50 -15.76 -1.87 2.03
C VAL A 50 -15.94 -3.34 2.43
N GLU A 51 -16.50 -3.62 3.60
CA GLU A 51 -16.76 -4.97 4.11
C GLU A 51 -18.18 -5.46 3.85
N ASP A 52 -19.05 -4.63 3.29
CA ASP A 52 -20.40 -5.02 2.88
C ASP A 52 -20.36 -5.73 1.52
N VAL A 53 -19.85 -6.96 1.53
CA VAL A 53 -19.65 -7.75 0.31
C VAL A 53 -20.95 -7.96 -0.45
N ALA A 54 -22.02 -8.32 0.25
CA ALA A 54 -23.35 -8.51 -0.38
C ALA A 54 -23.88 -7.23 -1.02
N GLY A 55 -23.73 -6.08 -0.37
CA GLY A 55 -24.11 -4.78 -0.91
C GLY A 55 -23.30 -4.38 -2.14
N LEU A 56 -21.98 -4.66 -2.12
CA LEU A 56 -21.10 -4.41 -3.26
C LEU A 56 -21.45 -5.27 -4.48
N VAL A 57 -21.72 -6.56 -4.26
CA VAL A 57 -22.17 -7.46 -5.35
C VAL A 57 -23.50 -6.99 -5.94
N ALA A 58 -24.48 -6.68 -5.10
CA ALA A 58 -25.80 -6.20 -5.55
C ALA A 58 -25.67 -4.90 -6.34
N PHE A 59 -24.85 -3.95 -5.87
CA PHE A 59 -24.59 -2.70 -6.58
C PHE A 59 -23.98 -2.96 -7.95
N ALA A 60 -22.96 -3.82 -8.04
CA ALA A 60 -22.29 -4.15 -9.29
C ALA A 60 -23.24 -4.80 -10.31
N GLN A 61 -24.12 -5.69 -9.85
CA GLN A 61 -25.16 -6.29 -10.69
C GLN A 61 -26.18 -5.26 -11.19
N ASN A 62 -26.73 -4.45 -10.28
CA ASN A 62 -27.78 -3.49 -10.59
C ASN A 62 -27.31 -2.30 -11.44
N ASN A 63 -26.03 -2.01 -11.45
CA ASN A 63 -25.45 -0.88 -12.17
C ASN A 63 -24.58 -1.28 -13.36
N ALA A 64 -24.64 -2.53 -13.80
CA ALA A 64 -23.91 -3.05 -14.94
C ALA A 64 -22.40 -2.72 -14.88
N ILE A 65 -21.78 -2.98 -13.75
CA ILE A 65 -20.35 -2.77 -13.56
C ILE A 65 -19.57 -3.80 -14.37
N GLU A 66 -18.66 -3.32 -15.20
CA GLU A 66 -17.88 -4.14 -16.14
C GLU A 66 -16.46 -4.46 -15.61
N LEU A 67 -16.00 -3.73 -14.60
CA LEU A 67 -14.74 -3.96 -13.92
C LEU A 67 -14.83 -3.43 -12.49
N THR A 68 -14.39 -4.23 -11.52
CA THR A 68 -14.18 -3.80 -10.13
C THR A 68 -12.73 -3.94 -9.75
N ILE A 69 -12.17 -2.91 -9.12
CA ILE A 69 -10.81 -2.89 -8.58
C ILE A 69 -10.91 -2.75 -7.07
N VAL A 70 -10.23 -3.61 -6.33
CA VAL A 70 -10.22 -3.58 -4.86
C VAL A 70 -9.02 -2.76 -4.38
N GLY A 71 -9.29 -1.71 -3.61
CA GLY A 71 -8.24 -0.87 -3.04
C GLY A 71 -7.61 -1.44 -1.76
N PRO A 72 -8.37 -1.57 -0.65
CA PRO A 72 -7.84 -1.98 0.65
C PRO A 72 -7.83 -3.50 0.83
N GLU A 73 -7.13 -3.95 1.86
CA GLU A 73 -6.98 -5.36 2.22
C GLU A 73 -8.23 -5.97 2.88
N ALA A 74 -8.96 -5.20 3.68
CA ALA A 74 -10.07 -5.73 4.48
C ALA A 74 -11.11 -6.50 3.66
N PRO A 75 -11.64 -5.99 2.54
CA PRO A 75 -12.58 -6.75 1.71
C PRO A 75 -11.96 -7.98 1.05
N LEU A 76 -10.66 -7.97 0.77
CA LEU A 76 -9.96 -9.10 0.15
C LEU A 76 -9.91 -10.31 1.10
N VAL A 77 -9.57 -10.09 2.36
CA VAL A 77 -9.43 -11.17 3.33
C VAL A 77 -10.76 -11.77 3.77
N ILE A 78 -11.86 -11.10 3.52
CA ILE A 78 -13.22 -11.63 3.79
C ILE A 78 -13.93 -12.19 2.56
N GLY A 79 -13.26 -12.20 1.38
CA GLY A 79 -13.72 -12.92 0.20
C GLY A 79 -14.55 -12.13 -0.80
N VAL A 80 -14.35 -10.81 -0.92
CA VAL A 80 -15.08 -9.99 -1.92
C VAL A 80 -14.85 -10.47 -3.35
N VAL A 81 -13.62 -10.88 -3.68
CA VAL A 81 -13.29 -11.37 -5.02
C VAL A 81 -14.01 -12.68 -5.32
N ASP A 82 -14.02 -13.62 -4.37
CA ASP A 82 -14.75 -14.89 -4.50
C ASP A 82 -16.25 -14.65 -4.74
N ALA A 83 -16.85 -13.73 -4.00
CA ALA A 83 -18.28 -13.39 -4.13
C ALA A 83 -18.60 -12.77 -5.51
N PHE A 84 -17.76 -11.85 -6.00
CA PHE A 84 -17.92 -11.26 -7.32
C PHE A 84 -17.79 -12.30 -8.43
N ARG A 85 -16.78 -13.16 -8.36
CA ARG A 85 -16.57 -14.25 -9.32
C ARG A 85 -17.76 -15.23 -9.34
N ALA A 86 -18.27 -15.59 -8.17
CA ALA A 86 -19.46 -16.46 -8.07
C ALA A 86 -20.69 -15.83 -8.70
N ALA A 87 -20.78 -14.50 -8.72
CA ALA A 87 -21.86 -13.75 -9.37
C ALA A 87 -21.57 -13.45 -10.86
N GLY A 88 -20.46 -13.91 -11.42
CA GLY A 88 -20.07 -13.66 -12.80
C GLY A 88 -19.61 -12.22 -13.09
N LEU A 89 -19.18 -11.49 -12.06
CA LEU A 89 -18.76 -10.10 -12.15
C LEU A 89 -17.25 -10.00 -12.28
N PRO A 90 -16.70 -9.33 -13.31
CA PRO A 90 -15.27 -9.12 -13.46
C PRO A 90 -14.70 -8.29 -12.31
N ILE A 91 -13.65 -8.79 -11.68
CA ILE A 91 -13.00 -8.14 -10.55
C ILE A 91 -11.49 -8.40 -10.58
N PHE A 92 -10.69 -7.37 -10.32
CA PHE A 92 -9.25 -7.45 -10.19
C PHE A 92 -8.84 -7.41 -8.73
N GLY A 93 -8.35 -8.52 -8.24
CA GLY A 93 -7.91 -8.73 -6.88
C GLY A 93 -7.73 -10.22 -6.59
N PRO A 94 -6.98 -10.58 -5.52
CA PRO A 94 -6.79 -11.97 -5.14
C PRO A 94 -8.02 -12.54 -4.43
N THR A 95 -8.20 -13.87 -4.56
CA THR A 95 -9.18 -14.61 -3.77
C THR A 95 -8.86 -14.52 -2.28
N GLN A 96 -9.83 -14.86 -1.43
CA GLN A 96 -9.63 -14.92 0.01
C GLN A 96 -8.44 -15.80 0.39
N ALA A 97 -8.31 -16.97 -0.24
CA ALA A 97 -7.20 -17.89 0.01
C ALA A 97 -5.84 -17.28 -0.41
N ALA A 98 -5.76 -16.61 -1.56
CA ALA A 98 -4.55 -15.93 -2.00
C ALA A 98 -4.23 -14.70 -1.14
N ALA A 99 -5.23 -14.00 -0.64
CA ALA A 99 -5.07 -12.84 0.22
C ALA A 99 -4.48 -13.15 1.61
N GLN A 100 -4.34 -14.43 1.97
CA GLN A 100 -3.64 -14.85 3.19
C GLN A 100 -2.16 -14.38 3.20
N LEU A 101 -1.56 -14.13 2.05
CA LEU A 101 -0.21 -13.53 1.97
C LEU A 101 -0.10 -12.18 2.71
N GLU A 102 -1.20 -11.45 2.85
CA GLU A 102 -1.28 -10.25 3.71
C GLU A 102 -2.06 -10.53 5.00
N GLY A 103 -3.10 -11.33 4.92
CA GLY A 103 -4.00 -11.61 6.04
C GLY A 103 -3.35 -12.40 7.18
N SER A 104 -2.31 -13.17 6.92
CA SER A 104 -1.58 -13.93 7.93
C SER A 104 -0.07 -13.87 7.70
N LYS A 105 0.63 -13.25 8.63
CA LYS A 105 2.10 -13.19 8.61
C LYS A 105 2.73 -14.57 8.80
N ALA A 106 2.14 -15.39 9.67
CA ALA A 106 2.60 -16.77 9.88
C ALA A 106 2.46 -17.61 8.61
N PHE A 107 1.30 -17.54 7.93
CA PHE A 107 1.10 -18.19 6.64
C PHE A 107 2.18 -17.76 5.63
N THR A 108 2.43 -16.47 5.53
CA THR A 108 3.40 -15.91 4.58
C THR A 108 4.82 -16.37 4.89
N LYS A 109 5.24 -16.36 6.15
CA LYS A 109 6.59 -16.81 6.52
C LYS A 109 6.78 -18.31 6.22
N ASP A 110 5.79 -19.13 6.53
CA ASP A 110 5.84 -20.58 6.23
C ASP A 110 5.83 -20.83 4.71
N PHE A 111 5.06 -20.07 3.95
CA PHE A 111 5.05 -20.08 2.49
C PHE A 111 6.44 -19.73 1.91
N LEU A 112 7.05 -18.65 2.38
CA LEU A 112 8.37 -18.21 1.94
C LEU A 112 9.44 -19.28 2.22
N ALA A 113 9.36 -19.93 3.37
CA ALA A 113 10.26 -21.01 3.75
C ALA A 113 10.08 -22.25 2.83
N ARG A 114 8.82 -22.66 2.57
CA ARG A 114 8.55 -23.82 1.69
C ARG A 114 9.06 -23.64 0.27
N HIS A 115 9.01 -22.40 -0.24
CA HIS A 115 9.39 -22.06 -1.62
C HIS A 115 10.80 -21.47 -1.74
N ASN A 116 11.60 -21.49 -0.66
CA ASN A 116 12.97 -20.97 -0.62
C ASN A 116 13.08 -19.50 -1.09
N ILE A 117 12.09 -18.68 -0.74
CA ILE A 117 12.09 -17.27 -1.06
C ILE A 117 12.83 -16.52 0.04
N PRO A 118 13.80 -15.61 -0.29
CA PRO A 118 14.63 -14.95 0.69
C PRO A 118 13.80 -14.09 1.65
N THR A 119 13.93 -14.33 2.95
CA THR A 119 13.29 -13.55 4.02
C THR A 119 14.09 -13.70 5.32
N ALA A 120 13.76 -12.90 6.33
CA ALA A 120 14.35 -13.00 7.67
C ALA A 120 14.09 -14.37 8.29
N ALA A 121 15.05 -14.88 9.07
CA ALA A 121 14.81 -16.03 9.93
C ALA A 121 13.68 -15.73 10.91
N TYR A 122 12.83 -16.69 11.22
CA TYR A 122 11.63 -16.46 11.99
C TYR A 122 11.20 -17.67 12.82
N ALA A 123 10.30 -17.43 13.79
CA ALA A 123 9.53 -18.47 14.46
C ALA A 123 8.14 -17.94 14.85
N ASN A 124 7.15 -18.82 14.84
CA ASN A 124 5.76 -18.51 15.18
C ASN A 124 5.43 -18.99 16.60
N PHE A 125 4.70 -18.18 17.37
CA PHE A 125 4.32 -18.51 18.74
C PHE A 125 2.88 -18.13 19.03
N THR A 126 2.20 -18.99 19.81
CA THR A 126 0.89 -18.73 20.38
C THR A 126 0.94 -18.61 21.92
N GLU A 127 2.08 -18.94 22.52
CA GLU A 127 2.31 -18.94 23.98
C GLU A 127 3.48 -18.03 24.34
N ILE A 128 3.37 -17.34 25.48
CA ILE A 128 4.33 -16.34 25.95
C ILE A 128 5.70 -16.98 26.25
N GLU A 129 5.74 -18.02 27.04
CA GLU A 129 7.01 -18.58 27.55
C GLU A 129 7.91 -19.10 26.42
N PRO A 130 7.44 -19.87 25.43
CA PRO A 130 8.26 -20.25 24.29
C PRO A 130 8.78 -19.05 23.48
N ALA A 131 7.95 -18.02 23.30
CA ALA A 131 8.35 -16.80 22.59
C ALA A 131 9.45 -16.03 23.34
N LEU A 132 9.32 -15.89 24.67
CA LEU A 132 10.36 -15.28 25.51
C LEU A 132 11.67 -16.06 25.46
N ALA A 133 11.60 -17.39 25.53
CA ALA A 133 12.80 -18.23 25.41
C ALA A 133 13.51 -18.04 24.07
N TYR A 134 12.75 -17.92 22.98
CA TYR A 134 13.30 -17.68 21.64
C TYR A 134 14.03 -16.34 21.54
N VAL A 135 13.42 -15.22 21.98
CA VAL A 135 14.06 -13.90 21.91
C VAL A 135 15.29 -13.79 22.80
N ARG A 136 15.27 -14.46 23.96
CA ARG A 136 16.43 -14.53 24.85
C ARG A 136 17.61 -15.28 24.23
N LYS A 137 17.31 -16.30 23.40
CA LYS A 137 18.32 -17.05 22.65
C LYS A 137 18.87 -16.26 21.47
N GLN A 138 17.99 -15.59 20.72
CA GLN A 138 18.37 -14.84 19.51
C GLN A 138 19.05 -13.50 19.84
N GLY A 139 18.65 -12.86 20.93
CA GLY A 139 19.13 -11.54 21.30
C GLY A 139 18.42 -10.40 20.55
N ALA A 140 18.83 -9.16 20.81
CA ALA A 140 18.33 -7.97 20.14
C ALA A 140 19.45 -7.34 19.28
N PRO A 141 19.14 -6.56 18.21
CA PRO A 141 17.78 -6.21 17.80
C PRO A 141 17.02 -7.40 17.19
N ILE A 142 15.70 -7.35 17.32
CA ILE A 142 14.79 -8.39 16.80
C ILE A 142 13.41 -7.77 16.52
N VAL A 143 12.61 -8.40 15.66
CA VAL A 143 11.31 -7.89 15.28
C VAL A 143 10.20 -8.81 15.79
N VAL A 144 9.20 -8.24 16.45
CA VAL A 144 8.02 -8.95 16.94
C VAL A 144 6.78 -8.42 16.23
N LYS A 145 6.04 -9.32 15.57
CA LYS A 145 4.85 -8.97 14.78
C LYS A 145 3.62 -9.72 15.27
N ALA A 146 2.52 -9.01 15.48
CA ALA A 146 1.23 -9.65 15.65
C ALA A 146 0.80 -10.27 14.30
N ASP A 147 0.24 -11.48 14.34
CA ASP A 147 -0.33 -12.11 13.15
C ASP A 147 -1.65 -11.42 12.75
N GLY A 148 -2.00 -11.47 11.46
CA GLY A 148 -3.19 -10.84 10.93
C GLY A 148 -3.05 -9.34 10.63
N LEU A 149 -4.18 -8.72 10.30
CA LEU A 149 -4.25 -7.31 9.94
C LEU A 149 -4.24 -6.43 11.19
N ALA A 150 -3.17 -5.67 11.38
CA ALA A 150 -3.01 -4.73 12.49
C ALA A 150 -2.74 -3.30 12.05
N ALA A 151 -3.07 -2.97 10.79
CA ALA A 151 -2.92 -1.63 10.19
C ALA A 151 -1.52 -1.01 10.38
N GLY A 152 -0.47 -1.84 10.26
CA GLY A 152 0.92 -1.42 10.45
C GLY A 152 1.34 -1.19 11.90
N LYS A 153 0.42 -1.27 12.86
CA LYS A 153 0.69 -1.04 14.29
C LYS A 153 1.16 -2.29 15.04
N GLY A 154 0.94 -3.46 14.46
CA GLY A 154 1.32 -4.75 15.04
C GLY A 154 2.77 -5.16 14.81
N VAL A 155 3.67 -4.24 14.47
CA VAL A 155 5.09 -4.51 14.22
C VAL A 155 5.93 -3.69 15.18
N ILE A 156 6.71 -4.37 16.00
CA ILE A 156 7.66 -3.75 16.94
C ILE A 156 9.08 -4.15 16.56
N VAL A 157 9.86 -3.19 16.17
CA VAL A 157 11.31 -3.35 15.99
C VAL A 157 11.96 -3.12 17.34
N ALA A 158 12.28 -4.21 18.03
CA ALA A 158 12.84 -4.17 19.38
C ALA A 158 14.38 -4.04 19.30
N MET A 159 14.89 -2.91 19.74
CA MET A 159 16.34 -2.67 19.80
C MET A 159 16.99 -3.25 21.06
N THR A 160 16.18 -3.57 22.06
CA THR A 160 16.59 -4.21 23.31
C THR A 160 15.77 -5.46 23.59
N LEU A 161 16.33 -6.37 24.41
CA LEU A 161 15.63 -7.59 24.82
C LEU A 161 14.37 -7.27 25.61
N GLU A 162 14.42 -6.23 26.49
CA GLU A 162 13.27 -5.76 27.26
C GLU A 162 12.09 -5.34 26.35
N GLU A 163 12.37 -4.53 25.31
CA GLU A 163 11.36 -4.13 24.33
C GLU A 163 10.74 -5.34 23.63
N ALA A 164 11.53 -6.35 23.28
CA ALA A 164 11.07 -7.56 22.64
C ALA A 164 10.16 -8.38 23.58
N GLU A 165 10.56 -8.55 24.83
CA GLU A 165 9.78 -9.27 25.82
C GLU A 165 8.46 -8.57 26.14
N ASP A 166 8.47 -7.25 26.28
CA ASP A 166 7.27 -6.43 26.50
C ASP A 166 6.29 -6.55 25.31
N ALA A 167 6.81 -6.48 24.08
CA ALA A 167 6.01 -6.64 22.88
C ALA A 167 5.31 -8.01 22.82
N ILE A 168 6.01 -9.08 23.17
CA ILE A 168 5.45 -10.44 23.21
C ILE A 168 4.32 -10.53 24.26
N LYS A 169 4.54 -10.01 25.45
CA LYS A 169 3.54 -10.02 26.54
C LYS A 169 2.31 -9.20 26.16
N ASP A 170 2.51 -8.01 25.60
CA ASP A 170 1.41 -7.14 25.18
C ASP A 170 0.56 -7.78 24.07
N MET A 171 1.19 -8.41 23.10
CA MET A 171 0.49 -9.03 21.97
C MET A 171 -0.23 -10.31 22.39
N LEU A 172 0.41 -11.22 23.13
CA LEU A 172 -0.14 -12.53 23.45
C LEU A 172 -1.04 -12.53 24.71
N ALA A 173 -0.76 -11.68 25.69
CA ALA A 173 -1.55 -11.63 26.93
C ALA A 173 -2.52 -10.45 26.99
N GLY A 174 -2.13 -9.31 26.43
CA GLY A 174 -2.87 -8.05 26.52
C GLY A 174 -4.02 -7.92 25.51
N ASN A 175 -4.13 -8.82 24.52
CA ASN A 175 -5.04 -8.71 23.39
C ASN A 175 -5.04 -7.31 22.73
N ALA A 176 -3.89 -6.66 22.73
CA ALA A 176 -3.74 -5.30 22.23
C ALA A 176 -4.19 -5.14 20.75
N PHE A 177 -4.19 -6.25 20.01
CA PHE A 177 -4.59 -6.31 18.60
C PHE A 177 -5.75 -7.29 18.33
N GLY A 178 -6.55 -7.62 19.36
CA GLY A 178 -7.66 -8.56 19.23
C GLY A 178 -7.20 -9.93 18.70
N ASP A 179 -7.94 -10.49 17.76
CA ASP A 179 -7.64 -11.79 17.16
C ASP A 179 -6.29 -11.82 16.43
N ALA A 180 -5.83 -10.68 15.90
CA ALA A 180 -4.53 -10.56 15.27
C ALA A 180 -3.35 -10.76 16.25
N GLY A 181 -3.56 -10.51 17.54
CA GLY A 181 -2.59 -10.75 18.60
C GLY A 181 -2.59 -12.17 19.19
N SER A 182 -3.44 -13.07 18.70
CA SER A 182 -3.50 -14.45 19.19
C SER A 182 -2.26 -15.28 18.83
N ARG A 183 -1.47 -14.82 17.87
CA ARG A 183 -0.21 -15.38 17.42
C ARG A 183 0.78 -14.27 17.14
N VAL A 184 2.05 -14.53 17.44
CA VAL A 184 3.14 -13.63 17.08
C VAL A 184 4.13 -14.33 16.16
N VAL A 185 4.74 -13.55 15.28
CA VAL A 185 5.89 -13.94 14.47
C VAL A 185 7.09 -13.16 14.99
N VAL A 186 8.13 -13.85 15.39
CA VAL A 186 9.40 -13.25 15.81
C VAL A 186 10.41 -13.43 14.68
N GLU A 187 10.98 -12.33 14.22
CA GLU A 187 11.86 -12.30 13.05
C GLU A 187 13.22 -11.69 13.36
N GLU A 188 14.24 -12.17 12.66
CA GLU A 188 15.54 -11.54 12.56
C GLU A 188 15.39 -10.06 12.15
N PHE A 189 16.15 -9.18 12.78
CA PHE A 189 16.27 -7.79 12.33
C PHE A 189 17.06 -7.74 11.02
N LEU A 190 16.46 -7.13 9.99
CA LEU A 190 17.10 -6.92 8.69
C LEU A 190 17.65 -5.50 8.62
N ASP A 191 18.90 -5.36 8.23
CA ASP A 191 19.55 -4.08 7.97
C ASP A 191 19.66 -3.86 6.46
N GLY A 192 19.40 -2.62 6.03
CA GLY A 192 19.41 -2.25 4.62
C GLY A 192 18.48 -1.09 4.32
N GLU A 193 18.06 -1.01 3.08
CA GLU A 193 17.13 0.01 2.60
C GLU A 193 15.85 -0.64 2.09
N GLU A 194 14.71 -0.18 2.59
CA GLU A 194 13.42 -0.71 2.21
C GLU A 194 12.98 -0.22 0.83
N ALA A 195 12.34 -1.08 0.07
CA ALA A 195 11.74 -0.76 -1.21
C ALA A 195 10.38 -1.44 -1.37
N SER A 196 9.49 -0.76 -2.09
CA SER A 196 8.18 -1.27 -2.47
C SER A 196 8.23 -1.76 -3.91
N PHE A 197 8.15 -3.07 -4.10
CA PHE A 197 8.18 -3.72 -5.40
C PHE A 197 6.79 -4.27 -5.73
N ILE A 198 6.11 -3.63 -6.67
CA ILE A 198 4.71 -3.90 -6.95
C ILE A 198 4.56 -4.45 -8.36
N VAL A 199 3.78 -5.51 -8.50
CA VAL A 199 3.50 -6.16 -9.77
C VAL A 199 2.00 -6.40 -9.93
N MET A 200 1.54 -6.48 -11.18
CA MET A 200 0.24 -7.08 -11.51
C MET A 200 0.47 -8.55 -11.84
N VAL A 201 -0.44 -9.41 -11.38
CA VAL A 201 -0.38 -10.86 -11.59
C VAL A 201 -1.73 -11.34 -12.11
N ASP A 202 -1.71 -12.28 -13.05
CA ASP A 202 -2.92 -12.87 -13.64
C ASP A 202 -3.08 -14.38 -13.35
N GLY A 203 -2.42 -14.86 -12.33
CA GLY A 203 -2.34 -16.28 -11.98
C GLY A 203 -1.05 -16.94 -12.47
N GLU A 204 -0.54 -16.53 -13.60
CA GLU A 204 0.66 -17.11 -14.25
C GLU A 204 1.66 -16.03 -14.65
N ASN A 205 1.18 -15.01 -15.36
CA ASN A 205 2.01 -13.94 -15.88
C ASN A 205 2.14 -12.77 -14.88
N VAL A 206 3.24 -12.05 -14.98
CA VAL A 206 3.58 -10.93 -14.10
C VAL A 206 3.91 -9.70 -14.95
N LEU A 207 3.33 -8.57 -14.59
CA LEU A 207 3.65 -7.27 -15.17
C LEU A 207 4.16 -6.33 -14.07
N PRO A 208 5.46 -6.00 -14.03
CA PRO A 208 5.98 -5.07 -13.03
C PRO A 208 5.41 -3.67 -13.19
N MET A 209 5.08 -3.05 -12.05
CA MET A 209 4.78 -1.62 -11.95
C MET A 209 6.06 -0.83 -11.67
N ALA A 210 5.99 0.50 -11.67
CA ALA A 210 7.10 1.31 -11.23
C ALA A 210 7.43 1.02 -9.75
N THR A 211 8.71 0.99 -9.42
CA THR A 211 9.17 0.85 -8.04
C THR A 211 8.92 2.10 -7.23
N SER A 212 8.88 1.97 -5.91
CA SER A 212 8.66 3.07 -4.98
C SER A 212 9.39 2.81 -3.66
N GLN A 213 9.58 3.86 -2.90
CA GLN A 213 10.00 3.79 -1.49
C GLN A 213 9.08 4.68 -0.67
N ASP A 214 8.60 4.17 0.45
CA ASP A 214 7.79 4.93 1.40
C ASP A 214 8.58 5.31 2.65
N HIS A 215 8.04 6.24 3.44
CA HIS A 215 8.57 6.67 4.73
C HIS A 215 7.58 6.30 5.82
N LYS A 216 7.87 5.25 6.57
CA LYS A 216 6.95 4.67 7.56
C LYS A 216 6.92 5.40 8.90
N ARG A 217 8.05 6.00 9.31
CA ARG A 217 8.13 6.72 10.58
C ARG A 217 7.42 8.07 10.50
N VAL A 218 6.80 8.48 11.60
CA VAL A 218 6.00 9.71 11.65
C VAL A 218 6.82 10.99 11.57
N GLY A 219 8.03 10.99 12.10
CA GLY A 219 8.90 12.17 12.22
C GLY A 219 10.08 12.17 11.28
N ASP A 220 10.60 13.38 11.03
CA ASP A 220 11.81 13.59 10.26
C ASP A 220 12.97 12.74 10.78
N GLN A 221 13.89 12.37 9.88
CA GLN A 221 15.03 11.50 10.16
C GLN A 221 14.62 10.11 10.66
N ASP A 222 13.46 9.64 10.21
CA ASP A 222 12.89 8.34 10.57
C ASP A 222 12.75 8.14 12.10
N THR A 223 12.20 9.15 12.77
CA THR A 223 11.94 9.15 14.21
C THR A 223 10.48 8.90 14.54
N GLY A 224 10.22 8.48 15.78
CA GLY A 224 8.88 8.23 16.29
C GLY A 224 8.28 6.89 15.84
N PRO A 225 7.00 6.65 16.10
CA PRO A 225 6.33 5.40 15.76
C PRO A 225 6.16 5.20 14.25
N ASN A 226 5.95 3.94 13.87
CA ASN A 226 5.53 3.58 12.51
C ASN A 226 4.10 4.07 12.23
N THR A 227 3.86 4.38 10.97
CA THR A 227 2.57 4.82 10.43
C THR A 227 2.18 3.96 9.23
N GLY A 228 1.08 4.30 8.58
CA GLY A 228 0.71 3.76 7.27
C GLY A 228 1.58 4.27 6.11
N GLY A 229 2.44 5.24 6.36
CA GLY A 229 3.31 5.93 5.40
C GLY A 229 3.07 7.42 5.39
N MET A 230 4.15 8.20 5.56
CA MET A 230 4.13 9.66 5.60
C MET A 230 4.48 10.31 4.26
N GLY A 231 4.78 9.50 3.29
CA GLY A 231 5.11 9.90 1.94
C GLY A 231 5.80 8.78 1.18
N ALA A 232 5.88 8.94 -0.13
CA ALA A 232 6.55 7.99 -1.00
C ALA A 232 7.05 8.69 -2.26
N TYR A 233 8.00 8.07 -2.92
CA TYR A 233 8.49 8.52 -4.22
C TYR A 233 8.70 7.35 -5.17
N SER A 234 8.73 7.63 -6.45
CA SER A 234 8.91 6.67 -7.53
C SER A 234 9.74 7.32 -8.65
N PRO A 235 10.70 6.60 -9.25
CA PRO A 235 11.11 5.23 -8.95
C PRO A 235 11.95 5.14 -7.66
N ALA A 236 12.22 3.91 -7.21
CA ALA A 236 13.13 3.63 -6.10
C ALA A 236 14.57 3.50 -6.63
N PRO A 237 15.47 4.45 -6.36
CA PRO A 237 16.85 4.37 -6.88
C PRO A 237 17.66 3.19 -6.34
N VAL A 238 17.32 2.69 -5.15
CA VAL A 238 17.97 1.51 -4.59
C VAL A 238 17.72 0.26 -5.43
N VAL A 239 16.60 0.19 -6.14
CA VAL A 239 16.27 -0.91 -7.04
C VAL A 239 16.86 -0.63 -8.41
N THR A 240 18.14 -0.98 -8.58
CA THR A 240 18.81 -0.95 -9.87
C THR A 240 18.24 -2.03 -10.79
N GLN A 241 18.56 -1.99 -12.09
CA GLN A 241 18.11 -3.03 -13.02
C GLN A 241 18.57 -4.43 -12.58
N ALA A 242 19.80 -4.56 -12.09
CA ALA A 242 20.31 -5.84 -11.59
C ALA A 242 19.52 -6.34 -10.37
N ILE A 243 19.18 -5.45 -9.44
CA ILE A 243 18.35 -5.80 -8.28
C ILE A 243 16.90 -6.11 -8.70
N HIS A 244 16.35 -5.35 -9.65
CA HIS A 244 15.03 -5.63 -10.22
C HIS A 244 14.96 -7.06 -10.78
N ASP A 245 15.96 -7.46 -11.57
CA ASP A 245 16.04 -8.79 -12.15
C ASP A 245 16.15 -9.88 -11.06
N ARG A 246 16.95 -9.63 -10.01
CA ARG A 246 17.04 -10.53 -8.86
C ARG A 246 15.70 -10.68 -8.14
N VAL A 247 15.00 -9.59 -7.88
CA VAL A 247 13.68 -9.62 -7.24
C VAL A 247 12.69 -10.43 -8.06
N MET A 248 12.66 -10.24 -9.36
CA MET A 248 11.79 -11.03 -10.25
C MET A 248 12.11 -12.53 -10.16
N GLN A 249 13.39 -12.91 -10.21
CA GLN A 249 13.81 -14.32 -10.22
C GLN A 249 13.76 -14.98 -8.83
N GLU A 250 14.14 -14.26 -7.78
CA GLU A 250 14.29 -14.82 -6.44
C GLU A 250 13.01 -14.67 -5.58
N VAL A 251 12.15 -13.70 -5.89
CA VAL A 251 10.98 -13.36 -5.08
C VAL A 251 9.67 -13.52 -5.87
N ILE A 252 9.50 -12.79 -6.95
CA ILE A 252 8.19 -12.65 -7.59
C ILE A 252 7.76 -13.93 -8.31
N TYR A 253 8.56 -14.45 -9.23
CA TYR A 253 8.21 -15.69 -9.92
C TYR A 253 8.05 -16.87 -8.98
N PRO A 254 8.93 -17.07 -7.98
CA PRO A 254 8.71 -18.15 -7.00
C PRO A 254 7.42 -17.99 -6.21
N THR A 255 7.02 -16.76 -5.86
CA THR A 255 5.75 -16.50 -5.17
C THR A 255 4.56 -16.87 -6.03
N VAL A 256 4.53 -16.38 -7.26
CA VAL A 256 3.42 -16.64 -8.20
C VAL A 256 3.28 -18.13 -8.51
N ARG A 257 4.37 -18.78 -8.79
CA ARG A 257 4.41 -20.25 -9.05
C ARG A 257 4.04 -21.04 -7.81
N GLY A 258 4.54 -20.64 -6.65
CA GLY A 258 4.24 -21.31 -5.39
C GLY A 258 2.75 -21.22 -5.03
N MET A 259 2.15 -20.08 -5.19
CA MET A 259 0.71 -19.89 -4.95
C MET A 259 -0.13 -20.76 -5.92
N ALA A 260 0.21 -20.80 -7.18
CA ALA A 260 -0.45 -21.66 -8.16
C ALA A 260 -0.27 -23.15 -7.81
N ALA A 261 0.93 -23.58 -7.43
CA ALA A 261 1.23 -24.96 -7.05
C ALA A 261 0.46 -25.40 -5.80
N GLU A 262 0.20 -24.50 -4.87
CA GLU A 262 -0.59 -24.77 -3.67
C GLU A 262 -2.11 -24.66 -3.89
N GLY A 263 -2.56 -24.47 -5.15
CA GLY A 263 -3.96 -24.40 -5.51
C GLY A 263 -4.64 -23.04 -5.29
N ASN A 264 -3.85 -22.00 -5.03
CA ASN A 264 -4.32 -20.64 -4.78
C ASN A 264 -3.67 -19.66 -5.76
N PRO A 265 -3.93 -19.75 -7.08
CA PRO A 265 -3.34 -18.85 -8.06
C PRO A 265 -3.67 -17.40 -7.71
N TYR A 266 -2.68 -16.53 -7.81
CA TYR A 266 -2.80 -15.14 -7.45
C TYR A 266 -3.18 -14.30 -8.66
N THR A 267 -4.26 -13.53 -8.57
CA THR A 267 -4.65 -12.50 -9.55
C THR A 267 -4.87 -11.20 -8.80
N GLY A 268 -4.19 -10.14 -9.19
CA GLY A 268 -4.31 -8.85 -8.51
C GLY A 268 -2.98 -8.10 -8.46
N PHE A 269 -2.95 -7.00 -7.73
CA PHE A 269 -1.70 -6.36 -7.35
C PHE A 269 -1.02 -7.17 -6.26
N LEU A 270 0.26 -7.43 -6.44
CA LEU A 270 1.12 -8.04 -5.42
C LEU A 270 2.23 -7.05 -5.09
N TYR A 271 2.24 -6.58 -3.86
CA TYR A 271 3.25 -5.69 -3.32
C TYR A 271 4.20 -6.50 -2.44
N ALA A 272 5.45 -6.60 -2.87
CA ALA A 272 6.53 -7.15 -2.06
C ALA A 272 7.26 -5.99 -1.35
N GLY A 273 7.13 -5.92 -0.04
CA GLY A 273 7.97 -5.08 0.82
C GLY A 273 9.32 -5.75 1.01
N LEU A 274 10.38 -5.10 0.55
CA LEU A 274 11.72 -5.68 0.48
C LEU A 274 12.70 -4.89 1.34
N MET A 275 13.63 -5.61 1.96
CA MET A 275 14.88 -5.05 2.48
C MET A 275 16.00 -5.39 1.51
N ILE A 276 16.67 -4.36 1.01
CA ILE A 276 17.85 -4.50 0.14
C ILE A 276 19.08 -4.23 0.99
N ASP A 277 19.91 -5.24 1.18
CA ASP A 277 21.11 -5.11 1.98
C ASP A 277 22.27 -4.43 1.22
N SER A 278 23.39 -4.23 1.89
CA SER A 278 24.58 -3.57 1.31
C SER A 278 25.18 -4.34 0.13
N THR A 279 24.88 -5.62 -0.04
CA THR A 279 25.33 -6.45 -1.17
C THR A 279 24.34 -6.43 -2.36
N GLY A 280 23.19 -5.77 -2.19
CA GLY A 280 22.11 -5.77 -3.17
C GLY A 280 21.19 -6.98 -3.09
N ALA A 281 21.31 -7.80 -2.05
CA ALA A 281 20.45 -8.97 -1.86
C ALA A 281 19.06 -8.56 -1.33
N PRO A 282 17.98 -8.93 -2.03
CA PRO A 282 16.63 -8.64 -1.57
C PRO A 282 16.15 -9.70 -0.59
N LYS A 283 15.49 -9.26 0.48
CA LYS A 283 14.74 -10.13 1.39
C LYS A 283 13.33 -9.60 1.57
N VAL A 284 12.34 -10.49 1.54
CA VAL A 284 10.95 -10.12 1.76
C VAL A 284 10.73 -9.77 3.23
N ILE A 285 10.22 -8.57 3.49
CA ILE A 285 9.73 -8.15 4.79
C ILE A 285 8.29 -8.60 4.98
N GLU A 286 7.45 -8.29 3.98
CA GLU A 286 6.02 -8.60 3.96
C GLU A 286 5.47 -8.58 2.54
N TYR A 287 4.29 -9.19 2.34
CA TYR A 287 3.46 -8.95 1.18
C TYR A 287 2.25 -8.11 1.55
N ASN A 288 1.84 -7.26 0.60
CA ASN A 288 0.51 -6.67 0.59
C ASN A 288 -0.23 -7.17 -0.67
N CYS A 289 -1.45 -7.62 -0.50
CA CYS A 289 -2.26 -8.22 -1.58
C CYS A 289 -3.07 -7.18 -2.36
N ARG A 290 -2.55 -5.97 -2.41
CA ARG A 290 -3.15 -4.79 -3.01
C ARG A 290 -2.06 -3.77 -3.31
N PHE A 291 -2.42 -2.69 -4.01
CA PHE A 291 -1.51 -1.57 -4.21
C PHE A 291 -1.19 -0.87 -2.87
N GLY A 292 -0.03 -0.24 -2.76
CA GLY A 292 0.38 0.48 -1.56
C GLY A 292 -0.29 1.85 -1.40
N ASP A 293 -0.41 2.31 -0.15
CA ASP A 293 -0.84 3.66 0.18
C ASP A 293 0.13 4.25 1.22
N PRO A 294 1.01 5.22 0.87
CA PRO A 294 0.84 6.24 -0.18
C PRO A 294 1.62 6.00 -1.49
N GLU A 295 2.05 4.81 -1.81
CA GLU A 295 2.84 4.54 -3.04
C GLU A 295 2.02 4.73 -4.32
N THR A 296 0.72 4.40 -4.30
CA THR A 296 -0.15 4.50 -5.47
C THR A 296 -0.19 5.90 -6.05
N GLN A 297 -0.24 6.93 -5.21
CA GLN A 297 -0.38 8.32 -5.63
C GLN A 297 0.80 8.75 -6.52
N PRO A 298 2.06 8.67 -6.10
CA PRO A 298 3.17 9.03 -6.98
C PRO A 298 3.33 8.07 -8.17
N ILE A 299 3.03 6.78 -8.02
CA ILE A 299 3.13 5.82 -9.11
C ILE A 299 2.11 6.13 -10.22
N MET A 300 0.86 6.42 -9.87
CA MET A 300 -0.17 6.76 -10.85
C MET A 300 0.12 8.06 -11.60
N MET A 301 0.81 9.02 -10.99
CA MET A 301 1.28 10.23 -11.67
C MET A 301 2.26 9.91 -12.81
N ARG A 302 3.05 8.84 -12.67
CA ARG A 302 4.02 8.40 -13.69
C ARG A 302 3.44 7.42 -14.70
N MET A 303 2.30 6.80 -14.42
CA MET A 303 1.73 5.78 -15.29
C MET A 303 1.21 6.39 -16.59
N GLN A 304 1.75 5.94 -17.72
CA GLN A 304 1.29 6.32 -19.06
C GLN A 304 0.36 5.27 -19.68
N SER A 305 0.47 4.02 -19.25
CA SER A 305 -0.42 2.95 -19.68
C SER A 305 -1.84 3.14 -19.15
N ASP A 306 -2.81 2.56 -19.87
CA ASP A 306 -4.21 2.54 -19.46
C ASP A 306 -4.44 1.46 -18.39
N LEU A 307 -4.76 1.89 -17.19
CA LEU A 307 -4.96 0.98 -16.05
C LEU A 307 -6.14 0.01 -16.27
N VAL A 308 -7.20 0.46 -16.96
CA VAL A 308 -8.36 -0.38 -17.26
C VAL A 308 -7.96 -1.53 -18.19
N GLU A 309 -7.22 -1.22 -19.24
CA GLU A 309 -6.73 -2.25 -20.19
C GLU A 309 -5.83 -3.26 -19.50
N LEU A 310 -4.93 -2.82 -18.60
CA LEU A 310 -4.08 -3.72 -17.83
C LEU A 310 -4.88 -4.61 -16.88
N CYS A 311 -5.88 -4.08 -16.18
CA CYS A 311 -6.73 -4.86 -15.28
C CYS A 311 -7.58 -5.88 -16.05
N LEU A 312 -8.15 -5.52 -17.20
CA LEU A 312 -8.91 -6.44 -18.03
C LEU A 312 -8.02 -7.54 -18.63
N ALA A 313 -6.81 -7.19 -19.06
CA ALA A 313 -5.84 -8.18 -19.52
C ALA A 313 -5.47 -9.17 -18.40
N ALA A 314 -5.31 -8.69 -17.18
CA ALA A 314 -5.03 -9.56 -16.03
C ALA A 314 -6.19 -10.52 -15.72
N ILE A 315 -7.43 -10.04 -15.77
CA ILE A 315 -8.62 -10.86 -15.56
C ILE A 315 -8.72 -11.95 -16.64
N ASP A 316 -8.32 -11.65 -17.87
CA ASP A 316 -8.33 -12.57 -19.00
C ASP A 316 -7.07 -13.47 -19.08
N GLY A 317 -6.13 -13.36 -18.14
CA GLY A 317 -4.88 -14.14 -18.16
C GLY A 317 -3.93 -13.75 -19.29
N LYS A 318 -3.92 -12.48 -19.70
CA LYS A 318 -3.21 -11.97 -20.87
C LYS A 318 -2.18 -10.88 -20.56
N LEU A 319 -1.64 -10.86 -19.35
CA LEU A 319 -0.61 -9.87 -18.98
C LEU A 319 0.68 -10.00 -19.80
N ASP A 320 0.95 -11.17 -20.37
CA ASP A 320 2.07 -11.41 -21.29
C ASP A 320 1.91 -10.72 -22.65
N GLN A 321 0.72 -10.18 -22.95
CA GLN A 321 0.40 -9.50 -24.21
C GLN A 321 0.32 -7.97 -24.09
N VAL A 322 0.58 -7.42 -22.91
CA VAL A 322 0.53 -5.99 -22.61
C VAL A 322 1.83 -5.51 -21.97
N GLU A 323 2.06 -4.21 -22.07
CA GLU A 323 3.23 -3.57 -21.50
C GLU A 323 2.81 -2.43 -20.57
N SER A 324 3.59 -2.17 -19.53
CA SER A 324 3.46 -0.97 -18.72
C SER A 324 4.46 0.10 -19.17
N LYS A 325 3.95 1.30 -19.42
CA LYS A 325 4.74 2.47 -19.82
C LYS A 325 4.69 3.54 -18.75
N TRP A 326 5.83 4.18 -18.53
CA TRP A 326 6.02 5.10 -17.42
C TRP A 326 6.64 6.41 -17.88
N ASP A 327 6.17 7.51 -17.32
CA ASP A 327 6.83 8.81 -17.42
C ASP A 327 8.25 8.68 -16.82
N PRO A 328 9.29 9.12 -17.52
CA PRO A 328 10.66 9.04 -17.01
C PRO A 328 10.94 10.00 -15.87
N ARG A 329 10.07 10.98 -15.63
CA ARG A 329 10.19 11.90 -14.49
C ARG A 329 9.99 11.16 -13.17
N ALA A 330 10.63 11.66 -12.11
CA ALA A 330 10.36 11.23 -10.76
C ALA A 330 9.03 11.78 -10.26
N SER A 331 8.41 11.08 -9.34
CA SER A 331 7.20 11.51 -8.64
C SER A 331 7.38 11.38 -7.14
N ILE A 332 6.80 12.30 -6.38
CA ILE A 332 6.82 12.27 -4.92
C ILE A 332 5.44 12.64 -4.36
N GLY A 333 5.05 11.97 -3.29
CA GLY A 333 3.82 12.27 -2.56
C GLY A 333 4.14 12.59 -1.10
N ILE A 334 3.65 13.72 -0.62
CA ILE A 334 3.77 14.16 0.77
C ILE A 334 2.43 13.99 1.46
N VAL A 335 2.39 13.14 2.49
CA VAL A 335 1.18 12.94 3.28
C VAL A 335 1.00 14.10 4.27
N LEU A 336 -0.17 14.71 4.22
CA LEU A 336 -0.59 15.73 5.18
C LEU A 336 -1.51 15.05 6.20
N ALA A 337 -1.11 15.05 7.46
CA ALA A 337 -1.74 14.28 8.52
C ALA A 337 -2.43 15.17 9.56
N ALA A 338 -3.44 14.64 10.22
CA ALA A 338 -4.10 15.27 11.35
C ALA A 338 -3.20 15.26 12.59
N GLY A 339 -3.28 16.31 13.38
CA GLY A 339 -2.50 16.43 14.62
C GLY A 339 -2.79 15.28 15.57
N GLY A 340 -1.72 14.63 16.05
CA GLY A 340 -1.79 13.47 16.91
C GLY A 340 -1.61 12.14 16.21
N TYR A 341 -1.83 12.06 14.88
CA TYR A 341 -1.59 10.85 14.11
C TYR A 341 -0.14 10.35 14.28
N PRO A 342 0.16 9.04 14.45
CA PRO A 342 -0.74 7.89 14.35
C PRO A 342 -1.53 7.54 15.63
N GLY A 343 -1.44 8.34 16.68
CA GLY A 343 -2.28 8.25 17.86
C GLY A 343 -3.66 8.89 17.64
N ASP A 344 -4.31 9.29 18.73
CA ASP A 344 -5.62 9.93 18.68
C ASP A 344 -5.54 11.30 17.98
N TYR A 345 -6.52 11.57 17.13
CA TYR A 345 -6.62 12.80 16.36
C TYR A 345 -8.06 13.30 16.26
N ALA A 346 -8.23 14.61 16.09
CA ALA A 346 -9.53 15.24 15.87
C ALA A 346 -9.97 15.06 14.42
N LYS A 347 -11.29 15.06 14.20
CA LYS A 347 -11.94 15.05 12.89
C LYS A 347 -12.85 16.27 12.77
N GLY A 348 -13.12 16.70 11.54
CA GLY A 348 -14.07 17.77 11.27
C GLY A 348 -13.43 19.14 11.13
N ASP A 349 -12.11 19.26 11.09
CA ASP A 349 -11.43 20.53 10.82
C ASP A 349 -11.57 20.91 9.35
N ILE A 350 -11.92 22.18 9.10
CA ILE A 350 -12.06 22.71 7.74
C ILE A 350 -10.67 22.79 7.09
N ILE A 351 -10.56 22.27 5.88
CA ILE A 351 -9.35 22.30 5.07
C ILE A 351 -9.39 23.54 4.19
N SER A 352 -8.37 24.40 4.31
CA SER A 352 -8.21 25.60 3.51
C SER A 352 -7.09 25.45 2.50
N GLY A 353 -7.19 26.15 1.37
CA GLY A 353 -6.12 26.27 0.38
C GLY A 353 -6.03 25.11 -0.60
N LEU A 354 -7.05 24.25 -0.67
CA LEU A 354 -7.09 23.21 -1.71
C LEU A 354 -7.06 23.85 -3.11
N PRO A 355 -6.24 23.33 -4.05
CA PRO A 355 -6.18 23.85 -5.41
C PRO A 355 -7.56 23.83 -6.09
N THR A 356 -7.90 24.93 -6.76
CA THR A 356 -9.13 25.07 -7.56
C THR A 356 -8.89 24.91 -9.06
N THR A 357 -7.63 24.88 -9.48
CA THR A 357 -7.21 24.71 -10.86
C THR A 357 -6.19 23.59 -10.95
N GLU A 358 -6.27 22.82 -12.04
CA GLU A 358 -5.27 21.79 -12.32
C GLU A 358 -3.97 22.43 -12.78
N VAL A 359 -2.85 21.91 -12.27
CA VAL A 359 -1.49 22.26 -12.71
C VAL A 359 -0.84 21.00 -13.22
N GLU A 360 -0.28 21.04 -14.42
CA GLU A 360 0.38 19.88 -15.01
C GLU A 360 1.49 19.36 -14.09
N GLY A 361 1.47 18.06 -13.86
CA GLY A 361 2.45 17.39 -13.01
C GLY A 361 2.27 17.61 -11.50
N GLN A 362 1.14 18.15 -11.07
CA GLN A 362 0.79 18.30 -9.66
C GLN A 362 -0.63 17.81 -9.38
N LYS A 363 -0.84 17.16 -8.25
CA LYS A 363 -2.17 16.71 -7.82
C LYS A 363 -2.24 16.56 -6.30
N VAL A 364 -3.36 16.96 -5.72
CA VAL A 364 -3.71 16.63 -4.33
C VAL A 364 -4.70 15.48 -4.35
N PHE A 365 -4.31 14.35 -3.81
CA PHE A 365 -5.21 13.21 -3.60
C PHE A 365 -5.76 13.24 -2.18
N HIS A 366 -7.06 13.00 -2.04
CA HIS A 366 -7.74 12.96 -0.76
C HIS A 366 -7.72 11.54 -0.17
N ALA A 367 -7.49 11.45 1.13
CA ALA A 367 -7.63 10.23 1.92
C ALA A 367 -8.72 10.42 2.97
N GLY A 368 -8.37 10.76 4.20
CA GLY A 368 -9.33 10.99 5.27
C GLY A 368 -10.01 12.35 5.17
N THR A 369 -10.87 12.54 4.19
CA THR A 369 -11.69 13.74 4.02
C THR A 369 -13.17 13.39 3.85
N THR A 370 -14.04 14.32 4.21
CA THR A 370 -15.47 14.24 3.95
C THR A 370 -16.03 15.64 3.69
N ASP A 371 -17.23 15.71 3.11
CA ASP A 371 -17.97 16.96 3.01
C ASP A 371 -18.79 17.17 4.29
N LYS A 372 -18.75 18.38 4.81
CA LYS A 372 -19.62 18.84 5.88
C LYS A 372 -20.12 20.23 5.57
N ASP A 373 -21.41 20.37 5.33
CA ASP A 373 -22.06 21.65 5.02
C ASP A 373 -21.40 22.39 3.84
N GLY A 374 -20.96 21.66 2.81
CA GLY A 374 -20.30 22.22 1.63
C GLY A 374 -18.80 22.53 1.82
N HIS A 375 -18.22 22.15 2.95
CA HIS A 375 -16.79 22.30 3.23
C HIS A 375 -16.10 20.94 3.25
N VAL A 376 -14.92 20.88 2.66
CA VAL A 376 -14.03 19.72 2.83
C VAL A 376 -13.41 19.76 4.22
N VAL A 377 -13.64 18.72 5.01
CA VAL A 377 -13.15 18.62 6.38
C VAL A 377 -12.34 17.35 6.57
N THR A 378 -11.47 17.34 7.60
CA THR A 378 -10.71 16.16 7.98
C THR A 378 -11.62 15.07 8.51
N ASN A 379 -11.33 13.81 8.16
CA ASN A 379 -12.09 12.62 8.59
C ASN A 379 -11.20 11.37 8.74
N GLY A 380 -9.92 11.56 8.98
CA GLY A 380 -8.95 10.47 9.14
C GLY A 380 -7.61 10.98 9.63
N GLY A 381 -6.69 10.07 9.90
CA GLY A 381 -5.34 10.40 10.35
C GLY A 381 -4.47 10.92 9.21
N ARG A 382 -4.37 10.15 8.11
CA ARG A 382 -3.79 10.63 6.85
C ARG A 382 -4.90 11.27 6.06
N VAL A 383 -4.78 12.55 5.78
CA VAL A 383 -5.88 13.37 5.25
C VAL A 383 -5.74 13.64 3.77
N LEU A 384 -4.57 14.08 3.34
CA LEU A 384 -4.27 14.41 1.94
C LEU A 384 -2.88 13.91 1.56
N CYS A 385 -2.65 13.79 0.26
CA CYS A 385 -1.33 13.55 -0.32
C CYS A 385 -1.06 14.59 -1.41
N ALA A 386 -0.12 15.49 -1.17
CA ALA A 386 0.35 16.46 -2.16
C ALA A 386 1.40 15.80 -3.05
N THR A 387 1.12 15.66 -4.34
CA THR A 387 1.91 14.87 -5.27
C THR A 387 2.42 15.72 -6.42
N ALA A 388 3.67 15.52 -6.83
CA ALA A 388 4.26 16.24 -7.95
C ALA A 388 5.26 15.38 -8.74
N LEU A 389 5.32 15.64 -10.04
CA LEU A 389 6.37 15.16 -10.95
C LEU A 389 7.51 16.17 -11.01
N GLY A 390 8.71 15.69 -11.25
CA GLY A 390 9.89 16.52 -11.49
C GLY A 390 10.94 15.75 -12.29
N ASN A 391 11.82 16.45 -12.98
CA ASN A 391 12.90 15.83 -13.77
C ASN A 391 13.90 15.07 -12.88
N THR A 392 13.98 15.48 -11.61
CA THR A 392 14.73 14.82 -10.55
C THR A 392 13.84 14.63 -9.34
N VAL A 393 14.25 13.77 -8.39
CA VAL A 393 13.53 13.63 -7.12
C VAL A 393 13.56 14.96 -6.34
N SER A 394 14.68 15.67 -6.40
CA SER A 394 14.82 16.99 -5.76
C SER A 394 13.81 18.00 -6.30
N GLU A 395 13.62 18.07 -7.62
CA GLU A 395 12.62 18.95 -8.24
C GLU A 395 11.19 18.52 -7.87
N ALA A 396 10.90 17.23 -7.93
CA ALA A 396 9.59 16.68 -7.52
C ALA A 396 9.29 17.01 -6.05
N GLN A 397 10.27 16.86 -5.17
CA GLN A 397 10.15 17.19 -3.75
C GLN A 397 9.82 18.70 -3.57
N GLN A 398 10.56 19.57 -4.21
CA GLN A 398 10.34 21.01 -4.13
C GLN A 398 8.91 21.36 -4.56
N ARG A 399 8.47 20.84 -5.69
CA ARG A 399 7.11 21.10 -6.22
C ARG A 399 6.02 20.54 -5.31
N ALA A 400 6.21 19.35 -4.74
CA ALA A 400 5.24 18.75 -3.82
C ALA A 400 5.13 19.53 -2.51
N TYR A 401 6.23 20.01 -1.95
CA TYR A 401 6.20 20.87 -0.75
C TYR A 401 5.63 22.25 -1.02
N GLU A 402 5.87 22.85 -2.18
CA GLU A 402 5.24 24.10 -2.59
C GLU A 402 3.71 23.93 -2.65
N LEU A 403 3.23 22.81 -3.18
CA LEU A 403 1.81 22.47 -3.19
C LEU A 403 1.28 22.27 -1.76
N ALA A 404 1.99 21.53 -0.92
CA ALA A 404 1.60 21.28 0.48
C ALA A 404 1.47 22.58 1.30
N LYS A 405 2.35 23.55 1.08
CA LYS A 405 2.33 24.83 1.79
C LYS A 405 1.08 25.67 1.55
N GLN A 406 0.37 25.43 0.45
CA GLN A 406 -0.88 26.14 0.15
C GLN A 406 -2.05 25.67 1.01
N ILE A 407 -1.93 24.49 1.61
CA ILE A 407 -3.00 23.78 2.32
C ILE A 407 -2.79 23.91 3.82
N SER A 408 -3.88 24.12 4.56
CA SER A 408 -3.82 24.20 6.02
C SER A 408 -5.13 23.79 6.68
N TRP A 409 -5.01 23.23 7.87
CA TRP A 409 -6.07 23.09 8.86
C TRP A 409 -5.45 23.06 10.26
N HIS A 410 -6.25 23.17 11.29
CA HIS A 410 -5.77 23.15 12.65
C HIS A 410 -5.07 21.85 13.03
N GLY A 411 -3.81 21.92 13.43
CA GLY A 411 -3.01 20.76 13.83
C GLY A 411 -2.39 19.97 12.68
N MET A 412 -2.55 20.38 11.43
CA MET A 412 -1.92 19.74 10.28
C MET A 412 -0.41 19.63 10.46
N PHE A 413 0.14 18.46 10.11
CA PHE A 413 1.58 18.27 10.05
C PHE A 413 1.97 17.33 8.89
N HIS A 414 3.23 17.38 8.52
CA HIS A 414 3.87 16.46 7.57
C HIS A 414 5.36 16.34 7.88
N ARG A 415 6.01 15.34 7.31
CA ARG A 415 7.47 15.29 7.32
C ARG A 415 8.05 16.31 6.34
N ASN A 416 9.27 16.77 6.64
CA ASN A 416 9.97 17.75 5.81
C ASN A 416 11.08 17.14 4.95
N ASP A 417 11.34 15.85 5.08
CA ASP A 417 12.48 15.15 4.50
C ASP A 417 12.10 13.99 3.56
N ILE A 418 10.84 13.93 3.09
CA ILE A 418 10.42 12.87 2.16
C ILE A 418 11.31 12.88 0.92
N GLY A 419 11.88 11.71 0.59
CA GLY A 419 12.78 11.56 -0.55
C GLY A 419 14.26 11.83 -0.25
N TYR A 420 14.63 12.08 0.99
CA TYR A 420 16.00 12.50 1.34
C TYR A 420 17.10 11.53 0.88
N ARG A 421 16.87 10.21 0.92
CA ARG A 421 17.84 9.22 0.45
C ARG A 421 18.07 9.27 -1.06
N ALA A 422 16.99 9.40 -1.82
CA ALA A 422 17.06 9.53 -3.28
C ALA A 422 17.77 10.83 -3.69
N ILE A 423 17.49 11.92 -2.99
CA ILE A 423 18.14 13.22 -3.23
C ILE A 423 19.63 13.17 -2.91
N ALA A 424 20.02 12.51 -1.82
CA ALA A 424 21.43 12.30 -1.50
C ALA A 424 22.16 11.55 -2.61
N ARG A 425 21.55 10.49 -3.17
CA ARG A 425 22.12 9.76 -4.33
C ARG A 425 22.25 10.63 -5.58
N GLU A 426 21.28 11.49 -5.84
CA GLU A 426 21.36 12.43 -6.97
C GLU A 426 22.57 13.36 -6.83
N GLN A 427 22.86 13.83 -5.62
CA GLN A 427 24.00 14.70 -5.34
C GLN A 427 25.35 13.98 -5.44
N GLU A 428 25.40 12.70 -5.06
CA GLU A 428 26.62 11.89 -5.18
C GLU A 428 26.98 11.57 -6.64
N ASN A 429 26.00 11.58 -7.54
CA ASN A 429 26.17 11.28 -8.97
C ASN A 429 26.42 12.52 -9.83
N GLN A 430 26.45 13.71 -9.27
CA GLN A 430 26.80 14.97 -9.93
C GLN A 430 28.29 15.29 -9.78
#